data_402648e1d603fdb3865e4023283de166
#
_entry.id   402648e1d603fdb3865e4023283de166
#
_cell.length_a   1.000
_cell.length_b   1.000
_cell.length_c   1.000
_cell.angle_alpha   90.00
_cell.angle_beta   90.00
_cell.angle_gamma   90.00
#
_symmetry.space_group_name_H-M   'P 1'
#
loop_
_entity.id
_entity.type
_entity.pdbx_description
1 polymer ?
#
loop_
_entity_poly.entity_id
_entity_poly.type
_entity_poly.pdbx_seq_one_letter_code
_entity_poly.pdbx_strand_id
1 'polypeptide(L)'
;VLEGSTNGSKFIARKVRPAYDLPATGEGSAYLDPYGDVQPARWQEFKAAMDALNLPAADVAPMVVAAQETFDSIRELGAELLATKAAAA
;
A
#
# COMPACT_ATOMS: atom_id res chain seq x y z
N VAL A 1 -5.26 -4.71 2.85
CA VAL A 1 -4.52 -4.27 1.66
C VAL A 1 -3.86 -2.92 1.90
N LEU A 2 -4.60 -1.91 2.32
CA LEU A 2 -4.06 -0.56 2.50
C LEU A 2 -2.94 -0.50 3.54
N GLU A 3 -3.12 -1.10 4.70
CA GLU A 3 -2.07 -1.16 5.71
C GLU A 3 -0.85 -1.95 5.23
N GLY A 4 -1.06 -3.06 4.54
CA GLY A 4 0.04 -3.85 3.99
C GLY A 4 0.84 -3.11 2.92
N SER A 5 0.18 -2.26 2.14
CA SER A 5 0.84 -1.48 1.09
C SER A 5 1.87 -0.48 1.64
N THR A 6 1.73 -0.06 2.89
CA THR A 6 2.68 0.87 3.53
C THR A 6 4.08 0.29 3.66
N ASN A 7 4.22 -1.04 3.73
CA ASN A 7 5.50 -1.72 3.78
C ASN A 7 6.33 -1.50 2.50
N GLY A 8 5.68 -1.54 1.35
CA GLY A 8 6.33 -1.36 0.05
C GLY A 8 6.40 0.10 -0.40
N SER A 9 5.37 0.90 -0.13
CA SER A 9 5.30 2.28 -0.57
C SER A 9 6.40 3.15 0.04
N LYS A 10 6.91 2.79 1.20
CA LYS A 10 8.06 3.44 1.83
C LYS A 10 9.29 3.46 0.89
N PHE A 11 9.53 2.37 0.17
CA PHE A 11 10.63 2.30 -0.80
C PHE A 11 10.36 3.16 -2.04
N ILE A 12 9.11 3.29 -2.45
CA ILE A 12 8.69 4.19 -3.52
C ILE A 12 8.96 5.64 -3.11
N ALA A 13 8.63 6.02 -1.87
CA ALA A 13 8.89 7.35 -1.34
C ALA A 13 10.37 7.75 -1.45
N ARG A 14 11.28 6.82 -1.21
CA ARG A 14 12.73 7.04 -1.31
C ARG A 14 13.18 7.45 -2.72
N LYS A 15 12.46 7.01 -3.75
CA LYS A 15 12.71 7.39 -5.14
C LYS A 15 11.99 8.66 -5.54
N VAL A 16 10.79 8.88 -5.03
CA VAL A 16 9.96 10.03 -5.35
C VAL A 16 10.54 11.32 -4.77
N ARG A 17 11.02 11.29 -3.53
CA ARG A 17 11.55 12.48 -2.85
C ARG A 17 12.65 13.20 -3.64
N PRO A 18 13.72 12.54 -4.07
CA PRO A 18 14.74 13.23 -4.85
C PRO A 18 14.26 13.61 -6.25
N ALA A 19 13.39 12.83 -6.86
CA ALA A 19 12.88 13.10 -8.21
C ALA A 19 12.04 14.39 -8.27
N TYR A 20 11.35 14.74 -7.19
CA TYR A 20 10.48 15.92 -7.11
C TYR A 20 10.97 16.95 -6.10
N ASP A 21 12.22 16.84 -5.65
CA ASP A 21 12.83 17.76 -4.68
C ASP A 21 11.99 17.92 -3.41
N LEU A 22 11.50 16.82 -2.87
CA LEU A 22 10.68 16.78 -1.66
C LEU A 22 11.56 16.62 -0.42
N PRO A 23 11.12 17.13 0.76
CA PRO A 23 11.85 16.94 2.00
C PRO A 23 11.95 15.47 2.41
N ALA A 24 12.94 15.14 3.23
CA ALA A 24 13.21 13.79 3.69
C ALA A 24 12.07 13.16 4.51
N THR A 25 11.20 13.97 5.08
CA THR A 25 10.06 13.53 5.88
C THR A 25 8.78 14.27 5.52
N GLY A 26 7.70 13.53 5.46
CA GLY A 26 6.32 14.00 5.50
C GLY A 26 5.84 14.73 4.27
N GLU A 27 6.13 15.98 4.16
CA GLU A 27 5.49 16.88 3.21
C GLU A 27 5.66 16.46 1.75
N GLY A 28 4.57 16.16 1.08
CA GLY A 28 4.53 15.73 -0.32
C GLY A 28 4.64 14.22 -0.52
N SER A 29 5.13 13.45 0.46
CA SER A 29 5.27 12.00 0.37
C SER A 29 4.63 11.24 1.55
N ALA A 30 3.83 11.92 2.36
CA ALA A 30 3.23 11.32 3.57
C ALA A 30 2.36 10.11 3.27
N TYR A 31 1.65 10.09 2.16
CA TYR A 31 0.84 8.94 1.75
C TYR A 31 1.69 7.69 1.49
N LEU A 32 2.87 7.86 0.90
CA LEU A 32 3.76 6.75 0.58
C LEU A 32 4.55 6.25 1.79
N ASP A 33 4.76 7.10 2.78
CA ASP A 33 5.55 6.78 3.96
C ASP A 33 4.91 7.38 5.23
N PRO A 34 3.73 6.87 5.62
CA PRO A 34 2.96 7.46 6.72
C PRO A 34 3.58 7.23 8.10
N TYR A 35 4.38 6.18 8.26
CA TYR A 35 4.85 5.76 9.57
C TYR A 35 6.38 5.89 9.78
N GLY A 36 7.12 6.20 8.74
CA GLY A 36 8.57 6.39 8.86
C GLY A 36 9.28 5.21 9.54
N ASP A 37 10.06 5.50 10.56
CA ASP A 37 10.85 4.50 11.28
C ASP A 37 10.02 3.54 12.15
N VAL A 38 8.76 3.89 12.44
CA VAL A 38 7.87 3.02 13.22
C VAL A 38 7.04 2.08 12.36
N GLN A 39 7.30 2.04 11.05
CA GLN A 39 6.59 1.18 10.11
C GLN A 39 6.55 -0.30 10.54
N PRO A 40 7.68 -0.94 10.94
CA PRO A 40 7.64 -2.34 11.37
C PRO A 40 6.75 -2.57 12.59
N ALA A 41 6.81 -1.67 13.57
CA ALA A 41 5.98 -1.77 14.77
C ALA A 41 4.50 -1.61 14.44
N ARG A 42 4.15 -0.65 13.60
CA ARG A 42 2.76 -0.44 13.15
C ARG A 42 2.20 -1.66 12.43
N TRP A 43 2.99 -2.27 11.59
CA TRP A 43 2.58 -3.49 10.87
C TRP A 43 2.34 -4.65 11.83
N GLN A 44 3.20 -4.84 12.84
CA GLN A 44 3.00 -5.87 13.85
C GLN A 44 1.75 -5.63 14.70
N GLU A 45 1.50 -4.38 15.09
CA GLU A 45 0.28 -3.99 15.82
C GLU A 45 -0.98 -4.30 15.00
N PHE A 46 -0.97 -3.98 13.72
CA PHE A 46 -2.09 -4.27 12.82
C PHE A 46 -2.36 -5.77 12.72
N LYS A 47 -1.33 -6.57 12.50
CA LYS A 47 -1.47 -8.04 12.43
C LYS A 47 -2.01 -8.61 13.74
N ALA A 48 -1.50 -8.17 14.87
CA ALA A 48 -1.95 -8.61 16.19
C ALA A 48 -3.43 -8.23 16.44
N ALA A 49 -3.83 -7.04 16.05
CA ALA A 49 -5.21 -6.59 16.16
C ALA A 49 -6.16 -7.42 15.29
N MET A 50 -5.75 -7.76 14.08
CA MET A 50 -6.52 -8.64 13.19
C MET A 50 -6.65 -10.05 13.76
N ASP A 51 -5.57 -10.61 14.25
CA ASP A 51 -5.57 -11.94 14.87
C ASP A 51 -6.47 -12.01 16.12
N ALA A 52 -6.50 -10.92 16.90
CA ALA A 52 -7.33 -10.82 18.11
C ALA A 52 -8.83 -10.82 17.84
N LEU A 53 -9.25 -10.54 16.61
CA LEU A 53 -10.67 -10.58 16.23
C LEU A 53 -11.25 -12.00 16.25
N ASN A 54 -10.41 -13.03 16.12
CA ASN A 54 -10.83 -14.44 16.12
C ASN A 54 -12.01 -14.70 15.18
N LEU A 55 -11.95 -14.21 13.95
CA LEU A 55 -13.04 -14.32 13.00
C LEU A 55 -13.26 -15.77 12.58
N PRO A 56 -14.54 -16.21 12.43
CA PRO A 56 -14.83 -17.53 11.86
C PRO A 56 -14.29 -17.66 10.43
N ALA A 57 -13.94 -18.86 10.02
CA ALA A 57 -13.47 -19.14 8.67
C ALA A 57 -14.45 -18.64 7.58
N ALA A 58 -15.75 -18.71 7.85
CA ALA A 58 -16.78 -18.20 6.94
C ALA A 58 -16.70 -16.68 6.72
N ASP A 59 -16.16 -15.93 7.67
CA ASP A 59 -15.95 -14.48 7.53
C ASP A 59 -14.62 -14.16 6.89
N VAL A 60 -13.59 -14.99 7.13
CA VAL A 60 -12.24 -14.81 6.57
C VAL A 60 -12.24 -15.01 5.05
N ALA A 61 -12.95 -16.01 4.54
CA ALA A 61 -12.96 -16.30 3.11
C ALA A 61 -13.41 -15.12 2.24
N PRO A 62 -14.51 -14.39 2.57
CA PRO A 62 -14.89 -13.18 1.84
C PRO A 62 -13.85 -12.05 1.96
N MET A 63 -13.16 -11.94 3.08
CA MET A 63 -12.09 -10.94 3.26
C MET A 63 -10.93 -11.20 2.31
N VAL A 64 -10.54 -12.46 2.14
CA VAL A 64 -9.47 -12.85 1.19
C VAL A 64 -9.90 -12.52 -0.24
N VAL A 65 -11.13 -12.82 -0.63
CA VAL A 65 -11.67 -12.48 -1.94
C VAL A 65 -11.65 -10.97 -2.16
N ALA A 66 -12.08 -10.17 -1.19
CA ALA A 66 -12.06 -8.71 -1.27
C ALA A 66 -10.62 -8.18 -1.44
N ALA A 67 -9.65 -8.76 -0.75
CA ALA A 67 -8.25 -8.40 -0.92
C ALA A 67 -7.75 -8.71 -2.33
N GLN A 68 -8.07 -9.87 -2.86
CA GLN A 68 -7.72 -10.27 -4.24
C GLN A 68 -8.33 -9.34 -5.27
N GLU A 69 -9.61 -8.99 -5.12
CA GLU A 69 -10.30 -8.05 -6.00
C GLU A 69 -9.66 -6.66 -5.97
N THR A 70 -9.23 -6.21 -4.80
CA THR A 70 -8.54 -4.94 -4.63
C THR A 70 -7.20 -4.94 -5.38
N PHE A 71 -6.40 -5.99 -5.25
CA PHE A 71 -5.16 -6.12 -6.00
C PHE A 71 -5.39 -6.17 -7.50
N ASP A 72 -6.42 -6.91 -7.95
CA ASP A 72 -6.76 -6.99 -9.36
C ASP A 72 -7.16 -5.62 -9.92
N SER A 73 -7.96 -4.84 -9.19
CA SER A 73 -8.36 -3.49 -9.58
C SER A 73 -7.15 -2.55 -9.71
N ILE A 74 -6.22 -2.60 -8.77
CA ILE A 74 -4.99 -1.80 -8.82
C ILE A 74 -4.14 -2.20 -10.03
N ARG A 75 -4.02 -3.49 -10.29
CA ARG A 75 -3.29 -3.99 -11.45
C ARG A 75 -3.90 -3.53 -12.78
N GLU A 76 -5.23 -3.56 -12.89
CA GLU A 76 -5.95 -3.07 -14.06
C GLU A 76 -5.73 -1.58 -14.29
N LEU A 77 -5.82 -0.77 -13.22
CA LEU A 77 -5.53 0.66 -13.30
C LEU A 77 -4.10 0.93 -13.74
N GLY A 78 -3.14 0.17 -13.22
CA GLY A 78 -1.75 0.26 -13.64
C GLY A 78 -1.55 -0.08 -15.11
N ALA A 79 -2.23 -1.12 -15.60
CA ALA A 79 -2.19 -1.51 -17.00
C ALA A 79 -2.79 -0.43 -17.92
N GLU A 80 -3.89 0.20 -17.52
CA GLU A 80 -4.50 1.30 -18.25
C GLU A 80 -3.56 2.52 -18.33
N LEU A 81 -2.91 2.88 -17.23
CA LEU A 81 -1.95 3.97 -17.21
C LEU A 81 -0.75 3.70 -18.11
N LEU A 82 -0.22 2.49 -18.11
CA LEU A 82 0.89 2.10 -18.99
C LEU A 82 0.48 2.12 -20.45
N ALA A 83 -0.72 1.64 -20.79
CA ALA A 83 -1.25 1.70 -22.15
C ALA A 83 -1.43 3.14 -22.62
N THR A 84 -1.95 4.03 -21.77
CA THR A 84 -2.11 5.45 -22.07
C THR A 84 -0.75 6.12 -22.30
N LYS A 85 0.24 5.83 -21.50
CA LYS A 85 1.60 6.34 -21.65
C LYS A 85 2.23 5.86 -22.96
N ALA A 86 2.08 4.59 -23.30
CA ALA A 86 2.58 4.03 -24.55
C ALA A 86 1.92 4.67 -25.77
N ALA A 87 0.60 4.90 -25.72
CA ALA A 87 -0.13 5.56 -26.79
C ALA A 87 0.25 7.04 -26.98
N ALA A 88 0.66 7.70 -25.90
CA ALA A 88 1.11 9.10 -25.93
C ALA A 88 2.56 9.26 -26.40
N ALA A 89 3.33 8.20 -26.36
CA ALA A 89 4.72 8.22 -26.81
C ALA A 89 4.82 8.07 -28.32
#